data_ac19c51bd17aa74a9cbe026b8bd3301a
#
_entry.id   ac19c51bd17aa74a9cbe026b8bd3301a
#
_cell.length_a   1.000
_cell.length_b   1.000
_cell.length_c   1.000
_cell.angle_alpha   90.00
_cell.angle_beta   90.00
_cell.angle_gamma   90.00
#
_symmetry.space_group_name_H-M   'P 1'
#
loop_
_entity.id
_entity.type
_entity.pdbx_description
1 polymer ?
#
loop_
_entity_poly.entity_id
_entity_poly.type
_entity_poly.pdbx_seq_one_letter_code
_entity_poly.pdbx_strand_id
1 'polypeptide(L)'
;MNQTILFTPVGGTDPISSTNIHDGSMLHICRVYQPQKVILYMSKEMLDNQEKDNRYRYCLDRLAQMQNRKVEYEVIERRELTKVHEFDYFYQDFRDIISRVYQTMDETDTLLLNISSGTPAMKSGLAVLQTI
;
A
#
# COMPACT_ATOMS: atom_id res chain seq x y z
N MET A 1 16.51 -2.69 -12.47
CA MET A 1 15.69 -3.27 -13.53
C MET A 1 14.52 -2.37 -13.95
N ASN A 2 14.58 -1.10 -13.70
CA ASN A 2 13.55 -0.13 -14.06
C ASN A 2 12.15 -0.53 -13.59
N GLN A 3 12.07 -1.04 -12.38
CA GLN A 3 10.85 -1.50 -11.77
C GLN A 3 10.23 -0.40 -10.93
N THR A 4 8.90 -0.27 -10.98
CA THR A 4 8.16 0.62 -10.07
C THR A 4 7.52 -0.22 -8.98
N ILE A 5 7.85 0.10 -7.73
CA ILE A 5 7.34 -0.58 -6.55
C ILE A 5 6.47 0.40 -5.78
N LEU A 6 5.25 -0.02 -5.43
CA LEU A 6 4.35 0.77 -4.60
C LEU A 6 4.31 0.19 -3.19
N PHE A 7 4.60 1.01 -2.18
CA PHE A 7 4.29 0.72 -0.79
C PHE A 7 3.01 1.45 -0.41
N THR A 8 2.00 0.71 0.04
CA THR A 8 0.72 1.31 0.38
C THR A 8 0.13 0.72 1.65
N PRO A 9 -0.11 1.54 2.68
CA PRO A 9 -1.07 1.15 3.71
C PRO A 9 -2.44 0.97 3.06
N VAL A 10 -3.23 0.04 3.58
CA VAL A 10 -4.61 -0.15 3.12
C VAL A 10 -5.53 0.55 4.11
N GLY A 11 -6.39 1.41 3.60
CA GLY A 11 -7.28 2.23 4.43
C GLY A 11 -8.75 1.92 4.18
N GLY A 12 -9.62 2.61 4.95
CA GLY A 12 -11.05 2.39 4.93
C GLY A 12 -11.74 2.77 3.62
N THR A 13 -11.11 3.61 2.80
CA THR A 13 -11.65 4.00 1.48
C THR A 13 -11.11 3.13 0.35
N ASP A 14 -10.25 2.16 0.66
CA ASP A 14 -9.73 1.22 -0.32
C ASP A 14 -10.61 -0.02 -0.38
N PRO A 15 -10.70 -0.72 -1.50
CA PRO A 15 -10.15 -0.33 -2.81
C PRO A 15 -11.04 0.68 -3.53
N ILE A 16 -12.32 0.76 -3.18
CA ILE A 16 -13.30 1.66 -3.79
C ILE A 16 -14.05 2.36 -2.67
N SER A 17 -14.15 3.69 -2.75
CA SER A 17 -14.86 4.47 -1.75
C SER A 17 -16.35 4.16 -1.77
N SER A 18 -16.92 3.83 -0.60
CA SER A 18 -18.35 3.52 -0.47
C SER A 18 -19.23 4.77 -0.58
N THR A 19 -18.67 5.97 -0.41
CA THR A 19 -19.44 7.21 -0.43
C THR A 19 -19.67 7.76 -1.83
N ASN A 20 -18.73 7.56 -2.75
CA ASN A 20 -18.82 8.13 -4.10
C ASN A 20 -18.54 7.12 -5.22
N ILE A 21 -18.28 5.86 -4.89
CA ILE A 21 -18.06 4.76 -5.83
C ILE A 21 -16.85 5.02 -6.75
N HIS A 22 -15.91 5.84 -6.31
CA HIS A 22 -14.65 6.06 -7.03
C HIS A 22 -13.54 5.22 -6.42
N ASP A 23 -12.47 4.97 -7.20
CA ASP A 23 -11.28 4.30 -6.71
C ASP A 23 -10.76 4.98 -5.44
N GLY A 24 -10.40 4.19 -4.45
CA GLY A 24 -9.57 4.67 -3.34
C GLY A 24 -8.17 5.00 -3.86
N SER A 25 -7.37 5.67 -3.05
CA SER A 25 -6.05 6.12 -3.50
C SER A 25 -5.14 4.96 -3.92
N MET A 26 -5.20 3.83 -3.23
CA MET A 26 -4.40 2.65 -3.58
C MET A 26 -4.68 2.20 -5.01
N LEU A 27 -5.95 2.00 -5.35
CA LEU A 27 -6.33 1.52 -6.68
C LEU A 27 -6.06 2.58 -7.75
N HIS A 28 -6.28 3.85 -7.42
CA HIS A 28 -6.00 4.96 -8.33
C HIS A 28 -4.52 5.04 -8.70
N ILE A 29 -3.64 4.93 -7.71
CA ILE A 29 -2.19 4.95 -7.94
C ILE A 29 -1.77 3.77 -8.83
N CYS A 30 -2.31 2.60 -8.56
CA CYS A 30 -2.03 1.41 -9.39
C CYS A 30 -2.51 1.60 -10.83
N ARG A 31 -3.66 2.26 -11.02
CA ARG A 31 -4.21 2.54 -12.35
C ARG A 31 -3.32 3.48 -13.14
N VAL A 32 -2.83 4.53 -12.51
CA VAL A 32 -2.06 5.58 -13.17
C VAL A 32 -0.59 5.17 -13.36
N TYR A 33 0.05 4.70 -12.30
CA TYR A 33 1.50 4.46 -12.31
C TYR A 33 1.89 3.04 -12.67
N GLN A 34 0.95 2.10 -12.67
CA GLN A 34 1.14 0.72 -13.10
C GLN A 34 2.38 0.05 -12.47
N PRO A 35 2.47 0.01 -11.14
CA PRO A 35 3.64 -0.61 -10.49
C PRO A 35 3.70 -2.11 -10.79
N GLN A 36 4.91 -2.63 -10.97
CA GLN A 36 5.14 -4.05 -11.17
C GLN A 36 5.07 -4.83 -9.86
N LYS A 37 5.32 -4.16 -8.74
CA LYS A 37 5.21 -4.76 -7.41
C LYS A 37 4.44 -3.85 -6.48
N VAL A 38 3.53 -4.43 -5.70
CA VAL A 38 2.73 -3.71 -4.71
C VAL A 38 2.94 -4.36 -3.35
N ILE A 39 3.37 -3.57 -2.37
CA ILE A 39 3.53 -3.99 -0.99
C ILE A 39 2.36 -3.43 -0.19
N LEU A 40 1.50 -4.32 0.32
CA LEU A 40 0.27 -3.98 1.03
C LEU A 40 0.51 -4.08 2.52
N TYR A 41 0.40 -2.97 3.23
CA TYR A 41 0.51 -2.93 4.69
C TYR A 41 -0.89 -2.98 5.28
N MET A 42 -1.21 -4.06 5.99
CA MET A 42 -2.57 -4.34 6.44
C MET A 42 -2.64 -4.53 7.95
N SER A 43 -3.48 -3.71 8.62
CA SER A 43 -3.86 -3.92 10.00
C SER A 43 -4.88 -5.06 10.10
N LYS A 44 -5.23 -5.45 11.33
CA LYS A 44 -6.18 -6.53 11.57
C LYS A 44 -7.49 -6.33 10.83
N GLU A 45 -8.05 -5.11 10.87
CA GLU A 45 -9.32 -4.81 10.19
C GLU A 45 -9.24 -5.09 8.70
N MET A 46 -8.15 -4.64 8.06
CA MET A 46 -7.98 -4.82 6.61
C MET A 46 -7.71 -6.28 6.26
N LEU A 47 -6.97 -6.99 7.09
CA LEU A 47 -6.74 -8.43 6.90
C LEU A 47 -8.05 -9.21 7.02
N ASP A 48 -8.87 -8.88 8.00
CA ASP A 48 -10.18 -9.51 8.17
C ASP A 48 -11.08 -9.25 6.95
N ASN A 49 -11.07 -8.03 6.43
CA ASN A 49 -11.82 -7.69 5.21
C ASN A 49 -11.33 -8.51 4.01
N GLN A 50 -10.02 -8.64 3.87
CA GLN A 50 -9.42 -9.42 2.77
C GLN A 50 -9.82 -10.90 2.87
N GLU A 51 -9.79 -11.47 4.06
CA GLU A 51 -10.18 -12.86 4.27
C GLU A 51 -11.67 -13.08 4.01
N LYS A 52 -12.50 -12.10 4.34
CA LYS A 52 -13.94 -12.20 4.20
C LYS A 52 -14.38 -12.24 2.74
N ASP A 53 -13.86 -11.37 1.88
CA ASP A 53 -14.36 -11.20 0.53
C ASP A 53 -13.29 -10.94 -0.54
N ASN A 54 -12.02 -11.05 -0.19
CA ASN A 54 -10.88 -10.87 -1.12
C ASN A 54 -10.92 -9.50 -1.83
N ARG A 55 -11.49 -8.46 -1.18
CA ARG A 55 -11.79 -7.19 -1.86
C ARG A 55 -10.57 -6.48 -2.41
N TYR A 56 -9.46 -6.48 -1.68
CA TYR A 56 -8.27 -5.74 -2.08
C TYR A 56 -7.55 -6.42 -3.23
N ARG A 57 -7.21 -7.69 -3.06
CA ARG A 57 -6.52 -8.46 -4.08
C ARG A 57 -7.37 -8.63 -5.34
N TYR A 58 -8.66 -8.83 -5.17
CA TYR A 58 -9.56 -8.97 -6.30
C TYR A 58 -9.55 -7.74 -7.20
N CYS A 59 -9.66 -6.55 -6.61
CA CYS A 59 -9.66 -5.31 -7.39
C CYS A 59 -8.30 -5.05 -8.06
N LEU A 60 -7.21 -5.32 -7.35
CA LEU A 60 -5.87 -5.17 -7.91
C LEU A 60 -5.62 -6.16 -9.06
N ASP A 61 -6.04 -7.41 -8.89
CA ASP A 61 -5.90 -8.41 -9.93
C ASP A 61 -6.73 -8.09 -11.17
N ARG A 62 -7.96 -7.62 -10.97
CA ARG A 62 -8.83 -7.19 -12.08
C ARG A 62 -8.23 -6.02 -12.84
N LEU A 63 -7.70 -5.04 -12.13
CA LEU A 63 -7.05 -3.90 -12.77
C LEU A 63 -5.84 -4.34 -13.60
N ALA A 64 -5.00 -5.22 -13.05
CA ALA A 64 -3.84 -5.75 -13.77
C ALA A 64 -4.26 -6.51 -15.04
N GLN A 65 -5.32 -7.31 -14.96
CA GLN A 65 -5.87 -8.01 -16.12
C GLN A 65 -6.36 -7.05 -17.19
N MET A 66 -7.07 -6.00 -16.78
CA MET A 66 -7.56 -4.98 -17.72
C MET A 66 -6.43 -4.25 -18.41
N GLN A 67 -5.30 -4.10 -17.73
CA GLN A 67 -4.09 -3.46 -18.28
C GLN A 67 -3.14 -4.44 -18.95
N ASN A 68 -3.53 -5.71 -19.02
CA ASN A 68 -2.79 -6.78 -19.67
C ASN A 68 -1.34 -6.89 -19.15
N ARG A 69 -1.19 -6.90 -17.82
CA ARG A 69 0.13 -6.99 -17.18
C ARG A 69 0.06 -7.84 -15.91
N LYS A 70 1.22 -8.31 -15.46
CA LYS A 70 1.37 -9.08 -14.23
C LYS A 70 1.89 -8.17 -13.13
N VAL A 71 1.38 -8.37 -11.91
CA VAL A 71 1.80 -7.60 -10.73
C VAL A 71 2.16 -8.58 -9.63
N GLU A 72 3.30 -8.35 -8.98
CA GLU A 72 3.74 -9.09 -7.82
C GLU A 72 3.22 -8.40 -6.56
N TYR A 73 2.70 -9.18 -5.61
CA TYR A 73 2.15 -8.65 -4.36
C TYR A 73 2.92 -9.20 -3.18
N GLU A 74 3.16 -8.34 -2.19
CA GLU A 74 3.66 -8.72 -0.88
C GLU A 74 2.72 -8.12 0.15
N VAL A 75 2.23 -8.95 1.10
CA VAL A 75 1.38 -8.48 2.18
C VAL A 75 2.19 -8.45 3.47
N ILE A 76 2.24 -7.29 4.11
CA ILE A 76 2.84 -7.12 5.43
C ILE A 76 1.70 -7.10 6.43
N GLU A 77 1.59 -8.19 7.20
CA GLU A 77 0.51 -8.38 8.14
C GLU A 77 0.84 -7.78 9.50
N ARG A 78 -0.07 -6.99 10.04
CA ARG A 78 0.03 -6.38 11.36
C ARG A 78 -1.24 -6.66 12.16
N ARG A 79 -1.52 -7.97 12.41
CA ARG A 79 -2.75 -8.42 13.07
C ARG A 79 -2.86 -7.96 14.51
N GLU A 80 -1.73 -7.85 15.19
CA GLU A 80 -1.69 -7.42 16.58
C GLU A 80 -1.77 -5.92 16.75
N LEU A 81 -1.86 -5.18 15.66
CA LEU A 81 -1.87 -3.73 15.67
C LEU A 81 -3.23 -3.21 16.13
N THR A 82 -3.29 -2.74 17.38
CA THR A 82 -4.50 -2.16 17.96
C THR A 82 -4.45 -0.65 18.10
N LYS A 83 -3.25 -0.06 18.03
CA LYS A 83 -3.04 1.37 18.22
C LYS A 83 -2.71 2.05 16.90
N VAL A 84 -3.71 2.08 16.01
CA VAL A 84 -3.54 2.58 14.65
C VAL A 84 -3.37 4.11 14.57
N HIS A 85 -3.31 4.79 15.71
CA HIS A 85 -3.17 6.24 15.78
C HIS A 85 -1.81 6.71 16.31
N GLU A 86 -0.88 5.80 16.61
CA GLU A 86 0.42 6.18 17.16
C GLU A 86 1.43 6.45 16.05
N PHE A 87 1.78 7.72 15.89
CA PHE A 87 2.73 8.17 14.87
C PHE A 87 4.10 7.49 14.98
N ASP A 88 4.67 7.44 16.20
CA ASP A 88 6.03 6.90 16.38
C ASP A 88 6.12 5.43 15.98
N TYR A 89 5.07 4.65 16.26
CA TYR A 89 5.03 3.25 15.87
C TYR A 89 5.13 3.12 14.34
N PHE A 90 4.31 3.87 13.61
CA PHE A 90 4.28 3.77 12.15
C PHE A 90 5.54 4.32 11.51
N TYR A 91 6.09 5.40 12.07
CA TYR A 91 7.34 5.95 11.56
C TYR A 91 8.46 4.90 11.61
N GLN A 92 8.62 4.22 12.76
CA GLN A 92 9.64 3.18 12.91
C GLN A 92 9.38 1.97 12.01
N ASP A 93 8.15 1.48 12.00
CA ASP A 93 7.79 0.30 11.21
C ASP A 93 7.96 0.55 9.72
N PHE A 94 7.46 1.67 9.23
CA PHE A 94 7.59 2.03 7.81
C PHE A 94 9.05 2.28 7.44
N ARG A 95 9.82 2.94 8.29
CA ARG A 95 11.23 3.16 8.05
C ARG A 95 11.99 1.85 7.87
N ASP A 96 11.73 0.87 8.73
CA ASP A 96 12.37 -0.43 8.66
C ASP A 96 11.98 -1.17 7.38
N ILE A 97 10.71 -1.14 7.02
CA ILE A 97 10.20 -1.79 5.80
C ILE A 97 10.81 -1.13 4.55
N ILE A 98 10.78 0.19 4.49
CA ILE A 98 11.29 0.93 3.34
C ILE A 98 12.79 0.72 3.19
N SER A 99 13.54 0.70 4.29
CA SER A 99 14.98 0.40 4.26
C SER A 99 15.25 -0.98 3.67
N ARG A 100 14.46 -1.98 4.05
CA ARG A 100 14.57 -3.33 3.51
C ARG A 100 14.28 -3.36 2.02
N VAL A 101 13.26 -2.63 1.59
CA VAL A 101 12.89 -2.55 0.17
C VAL A 101 14.02 -1.90 -0.63
N TYR A 102 14.59 -0.81 -0.14
CA TYR A 102 15.71 -0.14 -0.82
C TYR A 102 16.91 -1.06 -1.04
N GLN A 103 17.16 -1.98 -0.11
CA GLN A 103 18.27 -2.94 -0.26
C GLN A 103 18.10 -3.89 -1.44
N THR A 104 16.85 -4.06 -1.91
CA THR A 104 16.55 -4.91 -3.06
C THR A 104 16.47 -4.14 -4.38
N MET A 105 16.55 -2.82 -4.33
CA MET A 105 16.40 -1.95 -5.50
C MET A 105 17.74 -1.55 -6.09
N ASP A 106 17.76 -1.27 -7.39
CA ASP A 106 18.89 -0.65 -8.06
C ASP A 106 18.55 0.79 -8.44
N GLU A 107 19.50 1.49 -9.08
CA GLU A 107 19.37 2.91 -9.43
C GLU A 107 18.22 3.19 -10.41
N THR A 108 17.78 2.20 -11.15
CA THR A 108 16.73 2.37 -12.15
C THR A 108 15.34 2.11 -11.59
N ASP A 109 15.25 1.55 -10.38
CA ASP A 109 13.97 1.25 -9.75
C ASP A 109 13.40 2.49 -9.05
N THR A 110 12.07 2.57 -9.01
CA THR A 110 11.35 3.66 -8.35
C THR A 110 10.47 3.10 -7.25
N LEU A 111 10.53 3.71 -6.08
CA LEU A 111 9.61 3.39 -4.98
C LEU A 111 8.60 4.52 -4.81
N LEU A 112 7.33 4.17 -4.93
CA LEU A 112 6.22 5.09 -4.67
C LEU A 112 5.65 4.81 -3.29
N LEU A 113 5.35 5.86 -2.54
CA LEU A 113 4.72 5.77 -1.22
C LEU A 113 3.31 6.35 -1.31
N ASN A 114 2.30 5.54 -0.96
CA ASN A 114 0.93 6.05 -0.91
C ASN A 114 0.69 6.76 0.43
N ILE A 115 0.73 8.08 0.41
CA ILE A 115 0.53 8.91 1.60
C ILE A 115 -0.93 9.31 1.79
N SER A 116 -1.84 8.75 1.00
CA SER A 116 -3.26 9.11 1.02
C SER A 116 -4.15 8.02 1.59
N SER A 117 -3.64 6.83 1.85
CA SER A 117 -4.38 5.72 2.46
C SER A 117 -3.92 5.48 3.89
N GLY A 118 -4.83 4.92 4.69
CA GLY A 118 -4.55 4.56 6.08
C GLY A 118 -5.00 5.65 7.05
N THR A 119 -4.60 5.51 8.32
CA THR A 119 -4.93 6.48 9.36
C THR A 119 -4.09 7.75 9.21
N PRO A 120 -4.49 8.86 9.84
CA PRO A 120 -3.66 10.08 9.83
C PRO A 120 -2.23 9.84 10.33
N ALA A 121 -2.04 8.99 11.32
CA ALA A 121 -0.70 8.66 11.82
C ALA A 121 0.15 7.94 10.76
N MET A 122 -0.45 7.02 10.00
CA MET A 122 0.22 6.34 8.90
C MET A 122 0.61 7.33 7.80
N LYS A 123 -0.33 8.18 7.41
CA LYS A 123 -0.09 9.19 6.36
C LYS A 123 1.03 10.15 6.76
N SER A 124 1.01 10.62 8.00
CA SER A 124 2.05 11.52 8.52
C SER A 124 3.41 10.85 8.56
N GLY A 125 3.47 9.58 9.00
CA GLY A 125 4.72 8.83 9.06
C GLY A 125 5.36 8.67 7.69
N LEU A 126 4.56 8.32 6.69
CA LEU A 126 5.06 8.19 5.31
C LEU A 126 5.45 9.53 4.71
N ALA A 127 4.70 10.59 4.98
CA ALA A 127 5.02 11.92 4.47
C ALA A 127 6.37 12.40 4.99
N VAL A 128 6.69 12.13 6.27
CA VAL A 128 8.00 12.47 6.83
C VAL A 128 9.12 11.64 6.17
N LEU A 129 8.91 10.35 5.99
CA LEU A 129 9.89 9.46 5.36
C LEU A 129 10.19 9.84 3.91
N GLN A 130 9.21 10.37 3.22
CA GLN A 130 9.34 10.81 1.83
C GLN A 130 10.40 11.90 1.67
N THR A 131 10.64 12.71 2.70
CA THR A 131 11.57 13.84 2.65
C THR A 131 13.01 13.45 2.95
N ILE A 132 13.26 12.24 3.33
CA ILE A 132 14.57 11.72 3.68
C ILE A 132 15.15 10.93 2.50
#